data_4498c4fca05f1c7873b72233d874524e
#
_entry.id   4498c4fca05f1c7873b72233d874524e
#
_cell.length_a   1.000
_cell.length_b   1.000
_cell.length_c   1.000
_cell.angle_alpha   90.00
_cell.angle_beta   90.00
_cell.angle_gamma   90.00
#
_symmetry.space_group_name_H-M   'P 1'
#
loop_
_entity.id
_entity.type
_entity.pdbx_description
1 polymer ?
#
loop_
_entity_poly.entity_id
_entity_poly.type
_entity_poly.pdbx_seq_one_letter_code
_entity_poly.pdbx_strand_id
1 'polypeptide(L)'
;MTTPDDNDNLHDNLAFVRALVSEGGQAQMSGGAAFFAGGLCFGGQCLLQWMQIVGWLPNNPVLGLTFGIAPTVIFLVALGIILWRDRKNGQKGVATRALNAAFGSAGLANLFMITVFGYNAILQKSMTIWLLYPVVVCAFQGAVWYIAYMIRKKMWLAFASAGWFASTLVLGFLIQHVQWYVLFLGLVLLFIMGGSGYAMMVQAKK
;
A
#
# COMPACT_ATOMS: atom_id res chain seq x y z
N MET A 1 18.96 30.49 -38.69
CA MET A 1 19.71 31.34 -37.75
C MET A 1 18.84 31.44 -36.49
N THR A 2 19.04 30.57 -35.49
CA THR A 2 18.36 30.62 -34.19
C THR A 2 18.89 31.82 -33.41
N THR A 3 18.00 32.67 -32.97
CA THR A 3 18.36 33.84 -32.15
C THR A 3 18.86 33.37 -30.77
N PRO A 4 19.77 34.09 -30.09
CA PRO A 4 20.23 33.74 -28.74
C PRO A 4 19.06 33.55 -27.75
N ASP A 5 17.97 34.25 -27.91
CA ASP A 5 16.75 34.18 -27.10
C ASP A 5 16.01 32.82 -27.24
N ASP A 6 16.07 32.18 -28.42
CA ASP A 6 15.46 30.87 -28.64
C ASP A 6 16.22 29.73 -27.90
N ASN A 7 17.54 29.84 -27.79
CA ASN A 7 18.35 28.86 -27.05
C ASN A 7 18.15 28.96 -25.52
N ASP A 8 18.02 30.15 -24.98
CA ASP A 8 17.77 30.34 -23.54
C ASP A 8 16.40 29.83 -23.16
N ASN A 9 15.35 30.09 -23.97
CA ASN A 9 14.02 29.54 -23.78
C ASN A 9 14.00 28.00 -23.89
N LEU A 10 14.81 27.41 -24.75
CA LEU A 10 14.92 25.96 -24.88
C LEU A 10 15.59 25.33 -23.67
N HIS A 11 16.63 25.95 -23.14
CA HIS A 11 17.30 25.50 -21.91
C HIS A 11 16.40 25.59 -20.68
N ASP A 12 15.65 26.67 -20.54
CA ASP A 12 14.68 26.83 -19.44
C ASP A 12 13.54 25.82 -19.53
N ASN A 13 13.01 25.56 -20.72
CA ASN A 13 11.99 24.54 -20.94
C ASN A 13 12.52 23.12 -20.65
N LEU A 14 13.75 22.81 -21.04
CA LEU A 14 14.36 21.52 -20.72
C LEU A 14 14.66 21.36 -19.22
N ALA A 15 15.09 22.43 -18.55
CA ALA A 15 15.28 22.43 -17.09
C ALA A 15 13.95 22.23 -16.35
N PHE A 16 12.88 22.88 -16.81
CA PHE A 16 11.52 22.70 -16.28
C PHE A 16 11.00 21.28 -16.47
N VAL A 17 11.15 20.71 -17.67
CA VAL A 17 10.76 19.31 -17.95
C VAL A 17 11.57 18.32 -17.11
N ARG A 18 12.88 18.52 -16.96
CA ARG A 18 13.74 17.69 -16.09
C ARG A 18 13.30 17.77 -14.63
N ALA A 19 12.97 18.95 -14.14
CA ALA A 19 12.45 19.13 -12.79
C ALA A 19 11.14 18.37 -12.58
N LEU A 20 10.20 18.46 -13.54
CA LEU A 20 8.91 17.73 -13.48
C LEU A 20 9.11 16.20 -13.48
N VAL A 21 10.03 15.69 -14.28
CA VAL A 21 10.33 14.24 -14.35
C VAL A 21 10.98 13.76 -13.04
N SER A 22 11.94 14.52 -12.50
CA SER A 22 12.63 14.14 -11.25
C SER A 22 11.68 14.16 -10.04
N GLU A 23 10.77 15.12 -9.97
CA GLU A 23 9.76 15.21 -8.91
C GLU A 23 8.74 14.05 -8.96
N GLY A 24 8.34 13.64 -10.15
CA GLY A 24 7.49 12.47 -10.36
C GLY A 24 8.14 11.16 -9.87
N GLY A 25 9.46 11.04 -10.05
CA GLY A 25 10.26 9.92 -9.57
C GLY A 25 10.34 9.85 -8.05
N GLN A 26 10.58 10.99 -7.38
CA GLN A 26 10.67 11.03 -5.91
C GLN A 26 9.36 10.68 -5.21
N ALA A 27 8.23 11.25 -5.66
CA ALA A 27 6.91 10.91 -5.10
C ALA A 27 6.56 9.42 -5.30
N GLN A 28 6.97 8.83 -6.43
CA GLN A 28 6.81 7.39 -6.67
C GLN A 28 7.71 6.56 -5.74
N MET A 29 8.91 7.05 -5.42
CA MET A 29 9.82 6.37 -4.50
C MET A 29 9.29 6.33 -3.07
N SER A 30 8.76 7.44 -2.55
CA SER A 30 8.18 7.52 -1.21
C SER A 30 6.93 6.67 -1.07
N GLY A 31 6.02 6.74 -2.04
CA GLY A 31 4.85 5.86 -2.10
C GLY A 31 5.24 4.39 -2.16
N GLY A 32 6.21 4.03 -2.99
CA GLY A 32 6.75 2.68 -3.10
C GLY A 32 7.34 2.18 -1.77
N ALA A 33 8.12 3.02 -1.08
CA ALA A 33 8.70 2.67 0.22
C ALA A 33 7.63 2.42 1.28
N ALA A 34 6.55 3.22 1.30
CA ALA A 34 5.43 3.02 2.23
C ALA A 34 4.70 1.69 1.95
N PHE A 35 4.42 1.37 0.69
CA PHE A 35 3.82 0.09 0.30
C PHE A 35 4.72 -1.10 0.61
N PHE A 36 6.02 -0.99 0.36
CA PHE A 36 6.98 -2.03 0.67
C PHE A 36 7.06 -2.29 2.18
N ALA A 37 7.20 -1.24 2.98
CA ALA A 37 7.23 -1.35 4.45
C ALA A 37 5.92 -1.94 4.99
N GLY A 38 4.75 -1.48 4.48
CA GLY A 38 3.45 -2.03 4.84
C GLY A 38 3.31 -3.50 4.49
N GLY A 39 3.72 -3.89 3.30
CA GLY A 39 3.72 -5.29 2.85
C GLY A 39 4.55 -6.20 3.76
N LEU A 40 5.76 -5.77 4.13
CA LEU A 40 6.63 -6.53 5.05
C LEU A 40 6.05 -6.58 6.46
N CYS A 41 5.61 -5.46 7.03
CA CYS A 41 5.09 -5.41 8.39
C CYS A 41 3.81 -6.23 8.53
N PHE A 42 2.81 -5.96 7.72
CA PHE A 42 1.50 -6.62 7.84
C PHE A 42 1.51 -8.04 7.26
N GLY A 43 2.25 -8.29 6.17
CA GLY A 43 2.45 -9.63 5.65
C GLY A 43 3.21 -10.52 6.63
N GLY A 44 4.28 -10.01 7.22
CA GLY A 44 5.01 -10.70 8.28
C GLY A 44 4.14 -10.97 9.51
N GLN A 45 3.32 -10.00 9.92
CA GLN A 45 2.32 -10.17 10.99
C GLN A 45 1.39 -11.35 10.72
N CYS A 46 0.80 -11.41 9.53
CA CYS A 46 -0.10 -12.50 9.16
C CYS A 46 0.61 -13.85 9.17
N LEU A 47 1.85 -13.94 8.70
CA LEU A 47 2.62 -15.18 8.74
C LEU A 47 2.92 -15.62 10.19
N LEU A 48 3.29 -14.70 11.07
CA LEU A 48 3.50 -15.02 12.50
C LEU A 48 2.22 -15.48 13.17
N GLN A 49 1.09 -14.84 12.89
CA GLN A 49 -0.23 -15.27 13.37
C GLN A 49 -0.62 -16.64 12.82
N TRP A 50 -0.35 -16.89 11.53
CA TRP A 50 -0.58 -18.20 10.94
C TRP A 50 0.24 -19.29 11.62
N MET A 51 1.54 -19.04 11.90
CA MET A 51 2.39 -19.97 12.64
C MET A 51 1.86 -20.28 14.04
N GLN A 52 1.21 -19.32 14.72
CA GLN A 52 0.54 -19.57 16.00
C GLN A 52 -0.71 -20.43 15.82
N ILE A 53 -1.51 -20.19 14.77
CA ILE A 53 -2.73 -20.96 14.50
C ILE A 53 -2.38 -22.42 14.19
N VAL A 54 -1.29 -22.69 13.46
CA VAL A 54 -0.83 -24.05 13.10
C VAL A 54 -0.07 -24.74 14.24
N GLY A 55 0.26 -23.99 15.32
CA GLY A 55 0.95 -24.55 16.48
C GLY A 55 2.49 -24.59 16.37
N TRP A 56 3.08 -23.94 15.37
CA TRP A 56 4.54 -23.82 15.25
C TRP A 56 5.13 -22.81 16.27
N LEU A 57 4.32 -21.85 16.69
CA LEU A 57 4.68 -20.89 17.74
C LEU A 57 3.74 -21.07 18.94
N PRO A 58 4.26 -20.81 20.17
CA PRO A 58 3.44 -20.89 21.36
C PRO A 58 2.22 -19.97 21.29
N ASN A 59 1.04 -20.49 21.61
CA ASN A 59 -0.17 -19.70 21.67
C ASN A 59 -0.26 -18.99 23.02
N ASN A 60 0.58 -17.94 23.19
CA ASN A 60 0.62 -17.11 24.38
C ASN A 60 -0.09 -15.78 24.08
N PRO A 61 -1.05 -15.33 24.92
CA PRO A 61 -1.75 -14.06 24.72
C PRO A 61 -0.81 -12.85 24.58
N VAL A 62 0.31 -12.85 25.30
CA VAL A 62 1.32 -11.78 25.23
C VAL A 62 1.99 -11.75 23.86
N LEU A 63 2.38 -12.90 23.31
CA LEU A 63 2.95 -12.99 21.98
C LEU A 63 1.93 -12.61 20.90
N GLY A 64 0.68 -13.06 21.04
CA GLY A 64 -0.39 -12.68 20.13
C GLY A 64 -0.63 -11.16 20.08
N LEU A 65 -0.64 -10.52 21.25
CA LEU A 65 -0.77 -9.06 21.36
C LEU A 65 0.46 -8.34 20.77
N THR A 66 1.66 -8.85 21.04
CA THR A 66 2.90 -8.28 20.50
C THR A 66 2.92 -8.37 18.98
N PHE A 67 2.58 -9.52 18.39
CA PHE A 67 2.50 -9.70 16.95
C PHE A 67 1.37 -8.88 16.31
N GLY A 68 0.31 -8.56 17.06
CA GLY A 68 -0.77 -7.70 16.60
C GLY A 68 -0.38 -6.21 16.57
N ILE A 69 0.35 -5.74 17.58
CA ILE A 69 0.63 -4.30 17.77
C ILE A 69 1.98 -3.89 17.17
N ALA A 70 3.05 -4.66 17.40
CA ALA A 70 4.40 -4.26 17.03
C ALA A 70 4.57 -3.95 15.52
N PRO A 71 4.04 -4.76 14.57
CA PRO A 71 4.16 -4.44 13.15
C PRO A 71 3.45 -3.14 12.77
N THR A 72 2.31 -2.85 13.40
CA THR A 72 1.59 -1.59 13.20
C THR A 72 2.41 -0.40 13.69
N VAL A 73 3.01 -0.49 14.87
CA VAL A 73 3.87 0.57 15.41
C VAL A 73 5.11 0.78 14.53
N ILE A 74 5.77 -0.31 14.12
CA ILE A 74 6.93 -0.26 13.21
C ILE A 74 6.54 0.40 11.90
N PHE A 75 5.39 0.02 11.32
CA PHE A 75 4.89 0.62 10.09
C PHE A 75 4.60 2.12 10.25
N LEU A 76 3.95 2.54 11.33
CA LEU A 76 3.64 3.95 11.59
C LEU A 76 4.91 4.79 11.76
N VAL A 77 5.93 4.26 12.45
CA VAL A 77 7.24 4.92 12.57
C VAL A 77 7.91 5.05 11.20
N ALA A 78 7.94 3.96 10.41
CA ALA A 78 8.50 3.97 9.06
C ALA A 78 7.76 4.97 8.16
N LEU A 79 6.43 4.99 8.20
CA LEU A 79 5.59 5.93 7.45
C LEU A 79 5.86 7.37 7.88
N GLY A 80 5.98 7.62 9.20
CA GLY A 80 6.33 8.94 9.74
C GLY A 80 7.67 9.45 9.22
N ILE A 81 8.70 8.59 9.18
CA ILE A 81 10.03 8.91 8.64
C ILE A 81 9.93 9.21 7.14
N ILE A 82 9.19 8.39 6.37
CA ILE A 82 9.01 8.60 4.92
C ILE A 82 8.33 9.94 4.66
N LEU A 83 7.22 10.24 5.34
CA LEU A 83 6.47 11.47 5.19
C LEU A 83 7.29 12.69 5.64
N TRP A 84 8.08 12.57 6.70
CA TRP A 84 8.95 13.66 7.18
C TRP A 84 10.03 14.02 6.17
N ARG A 85 10.64 12.99 5.55
CA ARG A 85 11.64 13.19 4.47
C ARG A 85 11.02 13.80 3.23
N ASP A 86 9.78 13.45 2.92
CA ASP A 86 9.07 13.91 1.71
C ASP A 86 8.56 15.34 1.82
N ARG A 87 8.37 15.86 3.04
CA ARG A 87 7.93 17.27 3.27
C ARG A 87 8.81 18.32 2.62
N LYS A 88 10.11 18.02 2.43
CA LYS A 88 11.07 18.94 1.82
C LYS A 88 10.98 18.98 0.29
N ASN A 89 10.31 17.98 -0.31
CA ASN A 89 10.22 17.80 -1.75
C ASN A 89 8.78 18.09 -2.18
N GLY A 90 8.51 19.31 -2.64
CA GLY A 90 7.16 19.73 -3.04
C GLY A 90 6.57 18.80 -4.12
N GLN A 91 5.35 18.34 -3.92
CA GLN A 91 4.63 17.50 -4.88
C GLN A 91 4.14 18.37 -6.04
N LYS A 92 4.89 18.39 -7.14
CA LYS A 92 4.51 19.12 -8.35
C LYS A 92 4.10 18.12 -9.42
N GLY A 93 2.95 18.32 -10.03
CA GLY A 93 2.38 17.50 -11.11
C GLY A 93 0.96 17.02 -10.79
N VAL A 94 0.04 17.26 -11.73
CA VAL A 94 -1.40 16.95 -11.58
C VAL A 94 -1.62 15.45 -11.40
N ALA A 95 -0.94 14.62 -12.20
CA ALA A 95 -1.04 13.17 -12.11
C ALA A 95 -0.55 12.61 -10.77
N THR A 96 0.56 13.13 -10.24
CA THR A 96 1.09 12.70 -8.94
C THR A 96 0.16 13.11 -7.80
N ARG A 97 -0.39 14.34 -7.84
CA ARG A 97 -1.39 14.79 -6.85
C ARG A 97 -2.66 13.95 -6.88
N ALA A 98 -3.16 13.63 -8.06
CA ALA A 98 -4.34 12.77 -8.22
C ALA A 98 -4.10 11.37 -7.64
N LEU A 99 -2.94 10.76 -7.91
CA LEU A 99 -2.57 9.46 -7.34
C LEU A 99 -2.44 9.50 -5.82
N ASN A 100 -1.75 10.51 -5.29
CA ASN A 100 -1.59 10.66 -3.84
C ASN A 100 -2.93 10.92 -3.15
N ALA A 101 -3.84 11.67 -3.79
CA ALA A 101 -5.20 11.84 -3.30
C ALA A 101 -5.98 10.52 -3.30
N ALA A 102 -5.88 9.71 -4.36
CA ALA A 102 -6.53 8.41 -4.44
C ALA A 102 -6.01 7.42 -3.37
N PHE A 103 -4.68 7.29 -3.23
CA PHE A 103 -4.09 6.44 -2.17
C PHE A 103 -4.35 6.98 -0.77
N GLY A 104 -4.30 8.31 -0.58
CA GLY A 104 -4.60 8.96 0.69
C GLY A 104 -6.06 8.78 1.11
N SER A 105 -7.01 8.92 0.18
CA SER A 105 -8.44 8.69 0.45
C SER A 105 -8.72 7.24 0.82
N ALA A 106 -8.08 6.27 0.14
CA ALA A 106 -8.19 4.86 0.51
C ALA A 106 -7.59 4.57 1.90
N GLY A 107 -6.45 5.18 2.24
CA GLY A 107 -5.86 5.09 3.57
C GLY A 107 -6.79 5.66 4.65
N LEU A 108 -7.42 6.80 4.37
CA LEU A 108 -8.39 7.41 5.28
C LEU A 108 -9.64 6.55 5.42
N ALA A 109 -10.20 6.04 4.31
CA ALA A 109 -11.33 5.11 4.34
C ALA A 109 -11.00 3.86 5.16
N ASN A 110 -9.79 3.33 5.03
CA ASN A 110 -9.30 2.19 5.79
C ASN A 110 -9.31 2.47 7.31
N LEU A 111 -8.91 3.67 7.74
CA LEU A 111 -8.93 4.07 9.15
C LEU A 111 -10.36 4.08 9.72
N PHE A 112 -11.35 4.55 8.95
CA PHE A 112 -12.74 4.50 9.38
C PHE A 112 -13.29 3.06 9.37
N MET A 113 -12.94 2.27 8.37
CA MET A 113 -13.39 0.87 8.26
C MET A 113 -12.85 0.00 9.40
N ILE A 114 -11.58 0.14 9.80
CA ILE A 114 -11.05 -0.62 10.94
C ILE A 114 -11.83 -0.31 12.23
N THR A 115 -12.23 0.94 12.42
CA THR A 115 -13.04 1.35 13.58
C THR A 115 -14.43 0.72 13.53
N VAL A 116 -15.12 0.77 12.39
CA VAL A 116 -16.46 0.21 12.22
C VAL A 116 -16.45 -1.31 12.38
N PHE A 117 -15.56 -2.01 11.66
CA PHE A 117 -15.48 -3.47 11.74
C PHE A 117 -15.00 -3.94 13.11
N GLY A 118 -14.01 -3.25 13.72
CA GLY A 118 -13.50 -3.57 15.05
C GLY A 118 -14.57 -3.42 16.12
N TYR A 119 -15.31 -2.30 16.11
CA TYR A 119 -16.41 -2.07 17.05
C TYR A 119 -17.50 -3.15 16.93
N ASN A 120 -17.96 -3.44 15.71
CA ASN A 120 -19.00 -4.45 15.50
C ASN A 120 -18.52 -5.86 15.81
N ALA A 121 -17.27 -6.20 15.51
CA ALA A 121 -16.70 -7.50 15.85
C ALA A 121 -16.67 -7.74 17.37
N ILE A 122 -16.32 -6.71 18.15
CA ILE A 122 -16.34 -6.77 19.62
C ILE A 122 -17.77 -6.91 20.15
N LEU A 123 -18.69 -6.06 19.68
CA LEU A 123 -20.09 -6.08 20.13
C LEU A 123 -20.78 -7.41 19.86
N GLN A 124 -20.58 -7.94 18.65
CA GLN A 124 -21.24 -9.19 18.22
C GLN A 124 -20.41 -10.43 18.56
N LYS A 125 -19.21 -10.27 19.18
CA LYS A 125 -18.26 -11.34 19.47
C LYS A 125 -18.01 -12.25 18.26
N SER A 126 -17.96 -11.65 17.07
CA SER A 126 -17.90 -12.35 15.79
C SER A 126 -16.57 -12.11 15.10
N MET A 127 -15.76 -13.19 15.03
CA MET A 127 -14.51 -13.17 14.28
C MET A 127 -14.74 -12.98 12.76
N THR A 128 -15.88 -13.47 12.25
CA THR A 128 -16.25 -13.31 10.84
C THR A 128 -16.36 -11.84 10.46
N ILE A 129 -16.93 -11.00 11.29
CA ILE A 129 -17.03 -9.56 11.05
C ILE A 129 -15.63 -8.94 10.96
N TRP A 130 -14.70 -9.34 11.85
CA TRP A 130 -13.32 -8.88 11.79
C TRP A 130 -12.62 -9.32 10.51
N LEU A 131 -12.82 -10.56 10.07
CA LEU A 131 -12.22 -11.08 8.82
C LEU A 131 -12.80 -10.43 7.55
N LEU A 132 -14.00 -9.85 7.59
CA LEU A 132 -14.53 -9.08 6.46
C LEU A 132 -13.76 -7.78 6.21
N TYR A 133 -13.13 -7.21 7.23
CA TYR A 133 -12.36 -5.97 7.09
C TYR A 133 -11.23 -6.08 6.06
N PRO A 134 -10.30 -7.06 6.10
CA PRO A 134 -9.29 -7.20 5.06
C PRO A 134 -9.86 -7.45 3.65
N VAL A 135 -11.01 -8.12 3.53
CA VAL A 135 -11.69 -8.31 2.23
C VAL A 135 -12.06 -6.97 1.62
N VAL A 136 -12.69 -6.09 2.41
CA VAL A 136 -13.07 -4.73 1.97
C VAL A 136 -11.81 -3.89 1.64
N VAL A 137 -10.76 -4.00 2.46
CA VAL A 137 -9.49 -3.31 2.19
C VAL A 137 -8.88 -3.74 0.87
N CYS A 138 -8.86 -5.04 0.56
CA CYS A 138 -8.36 -5.55 -0.72
C CYS A 138 -9.18 -4.99 -1.90
N ALA A 139 -10.50 -4.89 -1.78
CA ALA A 139 -11.34 -4.29 -2.81
C ALA A 139 -11.01 -2.81 -3.03
N PHE A 140 -10.84 -2.02 -1.97
CA PHE A 140 -10.40 -0.62 -2.08
C PHE A 140 -9.01 -0.49 -2.71
N GLN A 141 -8.08 -1.35 -2.33
CA GLN A 141 -6.75 -1.37 -2.94
C GLN A 141 -6.86 -1.67 -4.45
N GLY A 142 -7.65 -2.68 -4.83
CA GLY A 142 -7.92 -2.98 -6.24
C GLY A 142 -8.41 -1.76 -7.01
N ALA A 143 -9.37 -1.03 -6.46
CA ALA A 143 -9.92 0.18 -7.09
C ALA A 143 -8.87 1.30 -7.23
N VAL A 144 -8.07 1.56 -6.21
CA VAL A 144 -7.03 2.60 -6.25
C VAL A 144 -5.93 2.25 -7.24
N TRP A 145 -5.49 0.98 -7.29
CA TRP A 145 -4.52 0.53 -8.29
C TRP A 145 -5.07 0.58 -9.71
N TYR A 146 -6.39 0.36 -9.90
CA TYR A 146 -7.05 0.56 -11.18
C TYR A 146 -7.02 2.03 -11.61
N ILE A 147 -7.32 2.96 -10.69
CA ILE A 147 -7.20 4.41 -10.95
C ILE A 147 -5.76 4.76 -11.32
N ALA A 148 -4.77 4.21 -10.62
CA ALA A 148 -3.36 4.42 -10.93
C ALA A 148 -3.00 3.91 -12.34
N TYR A 149 -3.55 2.76 -12.75
CA TYR A 149 -3.42 2.26 -14.12
C TYR A 149 -4.05 3.21 -15.14
N MET A 150 -5.25 3.69 -14.90
CA MET A 150 -5.95 4.60 -15.83
C MET A 150 -5.19 5.92 -16.03
N ILE A 151 -4.53 6.43 -14.96
CA ILE A 151 -3.74 7.67 -15.03
C ILE A 151 -2.38 7.43 -15.71
N ARG A 152 -1.67 6.36 -15.37
CA ARG A 152 -0.29 6.14 -15.84
C ARG A 152 -0.17 5.22 -17.04
N LYS A 153 -1.21 4.47 -17.39
CA LYS A 153 -1.27 3.50 -18.51
C LYS A 153 -0.15 2.44 -18.51
N LYS A 154 0.42 2.14 -17.35
CA LYS A 154 1.46 1.09 -17.21
C LYS A 154 0.79 -0.25 -16.88
N MET A 155 0.98 -1.27 -17.71
CA MET A 155 0.30 -2.59 -17.59
C MET A 155 0.52 -3.28 -16.25
N TRP A 156 1.69 -3.14 -15.63
CA TRP A 156 1.94 -3.76 -14.33
C TRP A 156 1.00 -3.23 -13.20
N LEU A 157 0.51 -1.99 -13.31
CA LEU A 157 -0.51 -1.44 -12.39
C LEU A 157 -1.86 -2.15 -12.57
N ALA A 158 -2.21 -2.53 -13.81
CA ALA A 158 -3.40 -3.33 -14.08
C ALA A 158 -3.30 -4.72 -13.45
N PHE A 159 -2.12 -5.37 -13.55
CA PHE A 159 -1.87 -6.65 -12.88
C PHE A 159 -1.94 -6.54 -11.36
N ALA A 160 -1.40 -5.47 -10.77
CA ALA A 160 -1.52 -5.22 -9.33
C ALA A 160 -2.99 -5.05 -8.93
N SER A 161 -3.77 -4.26 -9.68
CA SER A 161 -5.21 -4.09 -9.45
C SER A 161 -5.97 -5.40 -9.54
N ALA A 162 -5.76 -6.17 -10.61
CA ALA A 162 -6.39 -7.49 -10.80
C ALA A 162 -6.02 -8.46 -9.65
N GLY A 163 -4.77 -8.44 -9.20
CA GLY A 163 -4.32 -9.23 -8.07
C GLY A 163 -5.08 -8.89 -6.77
N TRP A 164 -5.30 -7.60 -6.49
CA TRP A 164 -6.07 -7.17 -5.34
C TRP A 164 -7.55 -7.59 -5.43
N PHE A 165 -8.20 -7.43 -6.58
CA PHE A 165 -9.59 -7.88 -6.77
C PHE A 165 -9.71 -9.41 -6.68
N ALA A 166 -8.79 -10.17 -7.27
CA ALA A 166 -8.75 -11.62 -7.12
C ALA A 166 -8.57 -12.02 -5.64
N SER A 167 -7.72 -11.32 -4.91
CA SER A 167 -7.52 -11.54 -3.48
C SER A 167 -8.78 -11.28 -2.67
N THR A 168 -9.57 -10.28 -3.03
CA THR A 168 -10.88 -10.02 -2.40
C THR A 168 -11.80 -11.23 -2.52
N LEU A 169 -11.90 -11.83 -3.71
CA LEU A 169 -12.74 -13.01 -3.94
C LEU A 169 -12.23 -14.22 -3.17
N VAL A 170 -10.94 -14.51 -3.25
CA VAL A 170 -10.33 -15.65 -2.56
C VAL A 170 -10.49 -15.54 -1.05
N LEU A 171 -10.22 -14.37 -0.47
CA LEU A 171 -10.42 -14.12 0.97
C LEU A 171 -11.90 -14.30 1.37
N GLY A 172 -12.83 -13.79 0.54
CA GLY A 172 -14.26 -13.98 0.79
C GLY A 172 -14.66 -15.45 0.86
N PHE A 173 -14.13 -16.30 -0.02
CA PHE A 173 -14.38 -17.74 0.02
C PHE A 173 -13.67 -18.46 1.18
N LEU A 174 -12.49 -17.96 1.62
CA LEU A 174 -11.72 -18.56 2.71
C LEU A 174 -12.17 -18.11 4.10
N ILE A 175 -13.17 -17.26 4.23
CA ILE A 175 -13.57 -16.64 5.51
C ILE A 175 -13.92 -17.66 6.61
N GLN A 176 -14.41 -18.84 6.24
CA GLN A 176 -14.70 -19.92 7.17
C GLN A 176 -13.46 -20.76 7.54
N HIS A 177 -12.36 -20.60 6.82
CA HIS A 177 -11.12 -21.35 6.99
C HIS A 177 -10.00 -20.42 7.46
N VAL A 178 -10.05 -19.97 8.72
CA VAL A 178 -9.18 -18.91 9.26
C VAL A 178 -7.70 -19.16 9.01
N GLN A 179 -7.23 -20.40 9.15
CA GLN A 179 -5.82 -20.73 8.95
C GLN A 179 -5.37 -20.47 7.49
N TRP A 180 -6.17 -20.86 6.50
CA TRP A 180 -5.86 -20.61 5.08
C TRP A 180 -6.08 -19.15 4.69
N TYR A 181 -7.07 -18.52 5.31
CA TYR A 181 -7.35 -17.09 5.17
C TYR A 181 -6.15 -16.23 5.57
N VAL A 182 -5.61 -16.45 6.78
CA VAL A 182 -4.50 -15.67 7.33
C VAL A 182 -3.22 -15.92 6.53
N LEU A 183 -2.94 -17.17 6.14
CA LEU A 183 -1.81 -17.48 5.27
C LEU A 183 -1.90 -16.76 3.93
N PHE A 184 -3.05 -16.88 3.26
CA PHE A 184 -3.26 -16.27 1.96
C PHE A 184 -3.16 -14.73 2.04
N LEU A 185 -3.78 -14.12 3.05
CA LEU A 185 -3.66 -12.68 3.29
C LEU A 185 -2.20 -12.25 3.49
N GLY A 186 -1.42 -13.01 4.26
CA GLY A 186 0.01 -12.75 4.46
C GLY A 186 0.79 -12.77 3.15
N LEU A 187 0.54 -13.76 2.29
CA LEU A 187 1.17 -13.85 0.96
C LEU A 187 0.76 -12.69 0.05
N VAL A 188 -0.52 -12.33 0.03
CA VAL A 188 -1.03 -11.17 -0.73
C VAL A 188 -0.32 -9.88 -0.31
N LEU A 189 -0.21 -9.63 1.00
CA LEU A 189 0.44 -8.43 1.51
C LEU A 189 1.93 -8.42 1.20
N LEU A 190 2.63 -9.54 1.31
CA LEU A 190 4.06 -9.62 0.97
C LEU A 190 4.30 -9.43 -0.53
N PHE A 191 3.58 -10.16 -1.38
CA PHE A 191 3.89 -10.20 -2.81
C PHE A 191 3.18 -9.11 -3.60
N ILE A 192 1.90 -8.85 -3.35
CA ILE A 192 1.16 -7.83 -4.11
C ILE A 192 1.46 -6.45 -3.52
N MET A 193 1.34 -6.24 -2.21
CA MET A 193 1.62 -4.94 -1.60
C MET A 193 3.12 -4.65 -1.58
N GLY A 194 3.93 -5.54 -1.01
CA GLY A 194 5.38 -5.37 -0.93
C GLY A 194 6.04 -5.39 -2.30
N GLY A 195 5.66 -6.32 -3.18
CA GLY A 195 6.18 -6.42 -4.54
C GLY A 195 5.85 -5.19 -5.40
N SER A 196 4.62 -4.67 -5.32
CA SER A 196 4.26 -3.42 -6.02
C SER A 196 5.01 -2.22 -5.47
N GLY A 197 5.21 -2.14 -4.14
CA GLY A 197 6.04 -1.11 -3.51
C GLY A 197 7.48 -1.15 -4.01
N TYR A 198 8.08 -2.34 -4.08
CA TYR A 198 9.42 -2.52 -4.63
C TYR A 198 9.51 -2.13 -6.11
N ALA A 199 8.54 -2.55 -6.92
CA ALA A 199 8.48 -2.19 -8.35
C ALA A 199 8.39 -0.66 -8.55
N MET A 200 7.63 0.04 -7.70
CA MET A 200 7.57 1.51 -7.72
C MET A 200 8.93 2.13 -7.42
N MET A 201 9.65 1.64 -6.41
CA MET A 201 10.98 2.17 -6.05
C MET A 201 12.03 1.94 -7.16
N VAL A 202 12.01 0.76 -7.80
CA VAL A 202 12.93 0.46 -8.91
C VAL A 202 12.65 1.34 -10.12
N GLN A 203 11.38 1.59 -10.43
CA GLN A 203 11.02 2.45 -11.56
C GLN A 203 11.30 3.94 -11.30
N ALA A 204 11.30 4.37 -10.05
CA ALA A 204 11.63 5.74 -9.68
C ALA A 204 13.13 6.07 -9.85
N LYS A 205 14.00 5.04 -9.93
CA LYS A 205 15.45 5.19 -10.13
C LYS A 205 15.87 5.22 -11.61
N LYS A 206 14.94 4.87 -12.52
CA LYS A 206 15.17 4.90 -13.98
C LYS A 206 14.68 6.22 -14.57
#